data_bc8221d40d383e8be021a081c859dc6e
#
_entry.id   bc8221d40d383e8be021a081c859dc6e
#
_cell.length_a   1.000
_cell.length_b   1.000
_cell.length_c   1.000
_cell.angle_alpha   90.00
_cell.angle_beta   90.00
_cell.angle_gamma   90.00
#
_symmetry.space_group_name_H-M   'P 1'
#
loop_
_entity.id
_entity.type
_entity.pdbx_description
1 polymer ?
#
loop_
_entity_poly.entity_id
_entity_poly.type
_entity_poly.pdbx_seq_one_letter_code
_entity_poly.pdbx_strand_id
1 'polypeptide(L)'
;KRCQNYRNLYSPEHKLMRGRNKDGSFQSPFSPTKWGDAFTEGNSWHYTWSVFHDPQGLIDLMGGNKEFVNMLDSVFKMPPIFDDSYYGFPIHEIREMQIMNMGQYAHGNQPIQHMIYLYNYAGEPWKAQYWAREVMDKLYTSAPDGYCGDEDNGQTSAWYVFSAMGFYPVCPGSNEYI
;
A
#
# COMPACT_ATOMS: atom_id res chain seq x y z
N LYS A 1 2.03 -23.47 2.46
CA LYS A 1 0.90 -23.63 1.51
C LYS A 1 0.00 -22.40 1.47
N ARG A 2 -0.50 -21.89 2.63
CA ARG A 2 -1.46 -20.77 2.67
C ARG A 2 -0.84 -19.42 2.25
N CYS A 3 0.44 -19.20 2.47
CA CYS A 3 1.12 -17.96 2.08
C CYS A 3 1.10 -17.68 0.57
N GLN A 4 0.83 -18.68 -0.26
CA GLN A 4 0.69 -18.53 -1.70
C GLN A 4 -0.75 -18.21 -2.15
N ASN A 5 -1.71 -18.10 -1.23
CA ASN A 5 -3.12 -17.89 -1.57
C ASN A 5 -3.39 -16.49 -2.17
N TYR A 6 -2.50 -15.52 -1.97
CA TYR A 6 -2.60 -14.20 -2.62
C TYR A 6 -2.71 -14.30 -4.14
N ARG A 7 -2.08 -15.34 -4.75
CA ARG A 7 -2.15 -15.59 -6.20
C ARG A 7 -3.58 -15.79 -6.69
N ASN A 8 -4.47 -16.34 -5.83
CA ASN A 8 -5.87 -16.54 -6.17
C ASN A 8 -6.66 -15.23 -6.19
N LEU A 9 -6.17 -14.17 -5.56
CA LEU A 9 -6.83 -12.87 -5.51
C LEU A 9 -6.37 -11.93 -6.63
N TYR A 10 -5.22 -12.22 -7.25
CA TYR A 10 -4.69 -11.39 -8.32
C TYR A 10 -5.55 -11.46 -9.58
N SER A 11 -5.98 -10.30 -10.07
CA SER A 11 -6.71 -10.14 -11.33
C SER A 11 -5.73 -9.72 -12.43
N PRO A 12 -5.41 -10.60 -13.40
CA PRO A 12 -4.51 -10.25 -14.50
C PRO A 12 -5.02 -9.08 -15.35
N GLU A 13 -6.34 -8.95 -15.48
CA GLU A 13 -6.99 -7.87 -16.22
C GLU A 13 -6.70 -6.49 -15.59
N HIS A 14 -6.74 -6.40 -14.25
CA HIS A 14 -6.57 -5.15 -13.53
C HIS A 14 -5.17 -4.97 -12.96
N LYS A 15 -4.35 -6.03 -12.94
CA LYS A 15 -3.04 -6.11 -12.26
C LYS A 15 -3.11 -5.75 -10.77
N LEU A 16 -4.24 -6.01 -10.14
CA LEU A 16 -4.55 -5.68 -8.75
C LEU A 16 -5.21 -6.88 -8.06
N MET A 17 -5.18 -6.89 -6.72
CA MET A 17 -5.93 -7.85 -5.93
C MET A 17 -7.42 -7.53 -5.98
N ARG A 18 -8.25 -8.55 -6.09
CA ARG A 18 -9.70 -8.46 -6.20
C ARG A 18 -10.38 -9.52 -5.35
N GLY A 19 -11.47 -9.15 -4.69
CA GLY A 19 -12.26 -10.08 -3.88
C GLY A 19 -12.80 -11.25 -4.69
N ARG A 20 -12.94 -12.41 -4.02
CA ARG A 20 -13.53 -13.63 -4.60
C ARG A 20 -14.82 -14.00 -3.89
N ASN A 21 -15.77 -14.51 -4.66
CA ASN A 21 -16.97 -15.15 -4.17
C ASN A 21 -16.67 -16.59 -3.71
N LYS A 22 -17.61 -17.19 -2.98
CA LYS A 22 -17.49 -18.56 -2.48
C LYS A 22 -17.33 -19.62 -3.59
N ASP A 23 -17.88 -19.36 -4.77
CA ASP A 23 -17.77 -20.21 -5.96
C ASP A 23 -16.43 -20.05 -6.70
N GLY A 24 -15.57 -19.14 -6.23
CA GLY A 24 -14.27 -18.86 -6.82
C GLY A 24 -14.28 -17.81 -7.94
N SER A 25 -15.43 -17.25 -8.32
CA SER A 25 -15.51 -16.12 -9.25
C SER A 25 -14.99 -14.84 -8.59
N PHE A 26 -14.51 -13.88 -9.39
CA PHE A 26 -14.22 -12.55 -8.89
C PHE A 26 -15.50 -11.79 -8.55
N GLN A 27 -15.48 -11.03 -7.47
CA GLN A 27 -16.59 -10.13 -7.13
C GLN A 27 -16.82 -9.10 -8.25
N SER A 28 -18.09 -8.81 -8.53
CA SER A 28 -18.52 -7.85 -9.56
C SER A 28 -19.77 -7.11 -9.06
N PRO A 29 -19.89 -5.79 -9.34
CA PRO A 29 -18.93 -4.93 -10.06
C PRO A 29 -17.63 -4.73 -9.27
N PHE A 30 -16.54 -4.32 -9.94
CA PHE A 30 -15.25 -4.04 -9.33
C PHE A 30 -14.86 -2.58 -9.52
N SER A 31 -14.60 -1.90 -8.41
CA SER A 31 -13.98 -0.58 -8.38
C SER A 31 -12.66 -0.66 -7.59
N PRO A 32 -11.49 -0.42 -8.21
CA PRO A 32 -10.21 -0.52 -7.52
C PRO A 32 -9.99 0.56 -6.46
N THR A 33 -10.81 1.62 -6.49
CA THR A 33 -10.77 2.74 -5.54
C THR A 33 -11.87 2.66 -4.48
N LYS A 34 -12.68 1.58 -4.47
CA LYS A 34 -13.69 1.35 -3.45
C LYS A 34 -13.04 0.92 -2.14
N TRP A 35 -13.28 1.67 -1.10
CA TRP A 35 -12.82 1.38 0.26
C TRP A 35 -13.79 0.43 0.97
N GLY A 36 -13.22 -0.47 1.79
CA GLY A 36 -14.00 -1.49 2.50
C GLY A 36 -14.44 -2.64 1.60
N ASP A 37 -15.60 -3.26 1.89
CA ASP A 37 -16.16 -4.40 1.16
C ASP A 37 -15.23 -5.63 1.19
N ALA A 38 -14.56 -5.96 0.09
CA ALA A 38 -13.59 -7.05 0.04
C ALA A 38 -12.31 -6.77 0.83
N PHE A 39 -12.06 -5.51 1.19
CA PHE A 39 -10.89 -5.05 1.93
C PHE A 39 -11.34 -4.49 3.28
N THR A 40 -10.55 -4.73 4.34
CA THR A 40 -10.95 -4.34 5.69
C THR A 40 -11.01 -2.81 5.83
N GLU A 41 -9.95 -2.13 5.44
CA GLU A 41 -9.79 -0.69 5.62
C GLU A 41 -8.81 -0.17 4.57
N GLY A 42 -9.34 0.25 3.45
CA GLY A 42 -8.58 0.60 2.27
C GLY A 42 -9.22 0.05 1.01
N ASN A 43 -8.48 0.04 -0.07
CA ASN A 43 -8.94 -0.40 -1.37
C ASN A 43 -7.93 -1.34 -2.06
N SER A 44 -8.20 -1.71 -3.31
CA SER A 44 -7.35 -2.60 -4.08
C SER A 44 -5.94 -2.04 -4.32
N TRP A 45 -5.79 -0.71 -4.49
CA TRP A 45 -4.50 -0.04 -4.64
C TRP A 45 -3.63 -0.13 -3.38
N HIS A 46 -4.24 -0.32 -2.20
CA HIS A 46 -3.53 -0.48 -0.94
C HIS A 46 -3.15 -1.94 -0.70
N TYR A 47 -4.12 -2.83 -0.76
CA TYR A 47 -3.94 -4.24 -0.37
C TYR A 47 -3.23 -5.10 -1.40
N THR A 48 -3.09 -4.65 -2.65
CA THR A 48 -2.30 -5.37 -3.66
C THR A 48 -0.86 -5.59 -3.21
N TRP A 49 -0.32 -4.68 -2.40
CA TRP A 49 1.07 -4.71 -1.92
C TRP A 49 1.26 -5.52 -0.64
N SER A 50 0.20 -6.00 0.00
CA SER A 50 0.26 -6.78 1.26
C SER A 50 0.79 -8.22 1.06
N VAL A 51 1.81 -8.37 0.22
CA VAL A 51 2.53 -9.62 -0.06
C VAL A 51 4.00 -9.47 0.37
N PHE A 52 4.22 -8.83 1.50
CA PHE A 52 5.55 -8.54 2.05
C PHE A 52 6.36 -9.79 2.41
N HIS A 53 5.72 -10.95 2.52
CA HIS A 53 6.35 -12.26 2.75
C HIS A 53 6.86 -12.94 1.47
N ASP A 54 6.48 -12.47 0.27
CA ASP A 54 6.87 -13.03 -1.03
C ASP A 54 6.91 -11.92 -2.11
N PRO A 55 7.71 -10.86 -1.93
CA PRO A 55 7.78 -9.76 -2.90
C PRO A 55 8.19 -10.23 -4.30
N GLN A 56 9.15 -11.17 -4.39
CA GLN A 56 9.57 -11.72 -5.69
C GLN A 56 8.42 -12.46 -6.37
N GLY A 57 7.64 -13.23 -5.63
CA GLY A 57 6.47 -13.92 -6.18
C GLY A 57 5.40 -12.97 -6.69
N LEU A 58 5.24 -11.79 -6.07
CA LEU A 58 4.34 -10.74 -6.55
C LEU A 58 4.91 -10.06 -7.82
N ILE A 59 6.21 -9.79 -7.85
CA ILE A 59 6.92 -9.26 -9.03
C ILE A 59 6.71 -10.18 -10.23
N ASP A 60 6.95 -11.47 -10.05
CA ASP A 60 6.79 -12.48 -11.10
C ASP A 60 5.34 -12.57 -11.60
N LEU A 61 4.37 -12.49 -10.66
CA LEU A 61 2.95 -12.52 -10.96
C LEU A 61 2.49 -11.31 -11.79
N MET A 62 3.11 -10.15 -11.58
CA MET A 62 2.84 -8.92 -12.32
C MET A 62 3.56 -8.84 -13.68
N GLY A 63 4.47 -9.79 -13.98
CA GLY A 63 5.19 -9.83 -15.26
C GLY A 63 6.61 -9.27 -15.19
N GLY A 64 7.20 -9.21 -14.02
CA GLY A 64 8.60 -8.82 -13.78
C GLY A 64 8.78 -7.40 -13.28
N ASN A 65 10.04 -7.05 -12.98
CA ASN A 65 10.43 -5.81 -12.31
C ASN A 65 9.85 -4.55 -12.97
N LYS A 66 9.91 -4.46 -14.29
CA LYS A 66 9.44 -3.28 -15.02
C LYS A 66 7.94 -3.02 -14.82
N GLU A 67 7.12 -4.07 -14.98
CA GLU A 67 5.66 -3.96 -14.80
C GLU A 67 5.31 -3.69 -13.33
N PHE A 68 6.01 -4.34 -12.41
CA PHE A 68 5.85 -4.10 -10.99
C PHE A 68 6.15 -2.64 -10.61
N VAL A 69 7.27 -2.09 -11.08
CA VAL A 69 7.63 -0.68 -10.86
C VAL A 69 6.62 0.27 -11.48
N ASN A 70 6.14 -0.01 -12.70
CA ASN A 70 5.10 0.79 -13.33
C ASN A 70 3.81 0.85 -12.50
N MET A 71 3.43 -0.27 -11.88
CA MET A 71 2.27 -0.33 -10.99
C MET A 71 2.51 0.43 -9.68
N LEU A 72 3.69 0.30 -9.07
CA LEU A 72 4.07 1.11 -7.89
C LEU A 72 4.04 2.61 -8.20
N ASP A 73 4.64 3.02 -9.33
CA ASP A 73 4.62 4.42 -9.77
C ASP A 73 3.19 4.94 -9.98
N SER A 74 2.29 4.06 -10.43
CA SER A 74 0.89 4.44 -10.67
C SER A 74 0.17 4.83 -9.38
N VAL A 75 0.50 4.23 -8.24
CA VAL A 75 -0.08 4.58 -6.94
C VAL A 75 0.08 6.07 -6.65
N PHE A 76 1.25 6.63 -6.92
CA PHE A 76 1.55 8.06 -6.68
C PHE A 76 1.04 9.01 -7.77
N LYS A 77 0.86 8.49 -9.00
CA LYS A 77 0.45 9.29 -10.16
C LYS A 77 -1.07 9.41 -10.30
N MET A 78 -1.80 8.46 -9.76
CA MET A 78 -3.26 8.49 -9.80
C MET A 78 -3.81 9.65 -8.97
N PRO A 79 -4.95 10.24 -9.36
CA PRO A 79 -5.63 11.19 -8.49
C PRO A 79 -6.10 10.49 -7.20
N PRO A 80 -6.19 11.22 -6.07
CA PRO A 80 -6.67 10.67 -4.80
C PRO A 80 -8.21 10.55 -4.79
N ILE A 81 -8.75 9.83 -5.77
CA ILE A 81 -10.17 9.52 -5.89
C ILE A 81 -10.53 8.29 -5.05
N PHE A 82 -11.76 8.21 -4.64
CA PHE A 82 -12.26 7.13 -3.81
C PHE A 82 -13.74 6.83 -4.10
N ASP A 83 -14.15 5.65 -3.70
CA ASP A 83 -15.54 5.23 -3.63
C ASP A 83 -15.80 4.78 -2.18
N ASP A 84 -16.62 5.56 -1.45
CA ASP A 84 -16.98 5.33 -0.05
C ASP A 84 -18.36 4.66 0.11
N SER A 85 -18.92 4.15 -0.97
CA SER A 85 -20.27 3.57 -1.00
C SER A 85 -20.50 2.45 0.02
N TYR A 86 -19.44 1.76 0.44
CA TYR A 86 -19.52 0.73 1.47
C TYR A 86 -19.81 1.31 2.87
N TYR A 87 -19.18 2.43 3.21
CA TYR A 87 -19.37 3.09 4.50
C TYR A 87 -20.57 4.04 4.50
N GLY A 88 -20.95 4.56 3.32
CA GLY A 88 -22.01 5.56 3.17
C GLY A 88 -21.57 6.98 3.51
N PHE A 89 -20.31 7.19 3.90
CA PHE A 89 -19.68 8.49 4.16
C PHE A 89 -18.16 8.37 4.06
N PRO A 90 -17.44 9.47 3.78
CA PRO A 90 -15.98 9.46 3.79
C PRO A 90 -15.45 9.29 5.21
N ILE A 91 -14.75 8.20 5.49
CA ILE A 91 -14.03 7.98 6.74
C ILE A 91 -12.79 8.87 6.81
N HIS A 92 -12.16 9.00 7.99
CA HIS A 92 -11.05 9.94 8.17
C HIS A 92 -9.84 9.58 7.32
N GLU A 93 -9.52 8.31 7.15
CA GLU A 93 -8.38 7.84 6.33
C GLU A 93 -8.52 8.24 4.85
N ILE A 94 -9.75 8.27 4.33
CA ILE A 94 -10.03 8.77 2.97
C ILE A 94 -9.75 10.27 2.88
N ARG A 95 -10.19 11.04 3.88
CA ARG A 95 -9.94 12.48 3.94
C ARG A 95 -8.45 12.80 4.07
N GLU A 96 -7.75 12.05 4.90
CA GLU A 96 -6.30 12.14 5.07
C GLU A 96 -5.58 11.88 3.75
N MET A 97 -5.90 10.78 3.04
CA MET A 97 -5.34 10.48 1.73
C MET A 97 -5.54 11.64 0.74
N GLN A 98 -6.72 12.26 0.74
CA GLN A 98 -6.99 13.40 -0.14
C GLN A 98 -6.18 14.64 0.23
N ILE A 99 -6.06 14.94 1.52
CA ILE A 99 -5.30 16.10 2.02
C ILE A 99 -3.80 15.92 1.72
N MET A 100 -3.25 14.72 1.92
CA MET A 100 -1.87 14.40 1.62
C MET A 100 -1.53 14.58 0.13
N ASN A 101 -2.51 14.36 -0.75
CA ASN A 101 -2.37 14.49 -2.21
C ASN A 101 -1.15 13.75 -2.79
N MET A 102 -0.96 12.52 -2.35
CA MET A 102 0.08 11.60 -2.84
C MET A 102 -0.54 10.42 -3.64
N GLY A 103 -1.51 10.73 -4.50
CA GLY A 103 -2.23 9.73 -5.30
C GLY A 103 -3.08 8.79 -4.44
N GLN A 104 -2.91 7.49 -4.66
CA GLN A 104 -3.55 6.45 -3.86
C GLN A 104 -2.68 5.99 -2.67
N TYR A 105 -1.54 6.62 -2.41
CA TYR A 105 -0.68 6.30 -1.27
C TYR A 105 -1.25 6.92 0.02
N ALA A 106 -2.03 6.15 0.74
CA ALA A 106 -2.70 6.56 1.99
C ALA A 106 -1.79 6.30 3.19
N HIS A 107 -0.71 7.08 3.37
CA HIS A 107 0.30 6.86 4.41
C HIS A 107 -0.27 6.88 5.84
N GLY A 108 -1.33 7.62 6.10
CA GLY A 108 -2.02 7.63 7.38
C GLY A 108 -2.66 6.30 7.76
N ASN A 109 -2.75 5.35 6.81
CA ASN A 109 -3.28 4.01 7.05
C ASN A 109 -2.18 2.94 6.84
N GLN A 110 -1.89 2.14 7.87
CA GLN A 110 -0.75 1.23 7.95
C GLN A 110 -0.65 0.17 6.85
N PRO A 111 -1.74 -0.35 6.26
CA PRO A 111 -1.64 -1.39 5.23
C PRO A 111 -0.76 -1.05 4.03
N ILE A 112 -0.52 0.25 3.74
CA ILE A 112 0.28 0.67 2.58
C ILE A 112 1.70 1.15 2.94
N GLN A 113 2.00 1.38 4.21
CA GLN A 113 3.24 2.04 4.64
C GLN A 113 4.53 1.33 4.16
N HIS A 114 4.51 0.00 4.05
CA HIS A 114 5.66 -0.79 3.57
C HIS A 114 5.91 -0.69 2.07
N MET A 115 4.91 -0.23 1.29
CA MET A 115 4.89 -0.31 -0.17
C MET A 115 6.09 0.37 -0.82
N ILE A 116 6.52 1.52 -0.30
CA ILE A 116 7.65 2.26 -0.90
C ILE A 116 8.97 1.48 -0.85
N TYR A 117 9.14 0.57 0.09
CA TYR A 117 10.32 -0.27 0.19
C TYR A 117 10.32 -1.44 -0.81
N LEU A 118 9.18 -1.73 -1.44
CA LEU A 118 9.09 -2.75 -2.47
C LEU A 118 9.87 -2.41 -3.73
N TYR A 119 10.17 -1.14 -3.99
CA TYR A 119 11.07 -0.73 -5.06
C TYR A 119 12.47 -1.36 -4.95
N ASN A 120 12.96 -1.63 -3.73
CA ASN A 120 14.24 -2.27 -3.52
C ASN A 120 14.29 -3.68 -4.12
N TYR A 121 13.22 -4.46 -3.96
CA TYR A 121 13.11 -5.81 -4.52
C TYR A 121 13.03 -5.81 -6.05
N ALA A 122 12.55 -4.73 -6.64
CA ALA A 122 12.47 -4.57 -8.09
C ALA A 122 13.73 -3.93 -8.72
N GLY A 123 14.78 -3.67 -7.92
CA GLY A 123 16.04 -3.11 -8.40
C GLY A 123 16.05 -1.59 -8.59
N GLU A 124 15.09 -0.88 -8.01
CA GLU A 124 14.94 0.60 -8.08
C GLU A 124 15.08 1.26 -6.69
N PRO A 125 16.14 0.98 -5.91
CA PRO A 125 16.25 1.45 -4.52
C PRO A 125 16.23 2.98 -4.40
N TRP A 126 16.69 3.70 -5.40
CA TRP A 126 16.64 5.15 -5.43
C TRP A 126 15.21 5.72 -5.39
N LYS A 127 14.22 4.98 -5.91
CA LYS A 127 12.81 5.35 -5.79
C LYS A 127 12.29 5.17 -4.37
N ALA A 128 12.68 4.09 -3.69
CA ALA A 128 12.37 3.91 -2.29
C ALA A 128 12.93 5.06 -1.44
N GLN A 129 14.18 5.44 -1.66
CA GLN A 129 14.84 6.56 -0.98
C GLN A 129 14.13 7.89 -1.27
N TYR A 130 13.78 8.13 -2.52
CA TYR A 130 13.03 9.34 -2.92
C TYR A 130 11.69 9.42 -2.20
N TRP A 131 10.87 8.38 -2.27
CA TRP A 131 9.54 8.39 -1.67
C TRP A 131 9.59 8.39 -0.14
N ALA A 132 10.55 7.67 0.48
CA ALA A 132 10.74 7.75 1.93
C ALA A 132 11.00 9.19 2.37
N ARG A 133 11.86 9.92 1.64
CA ARG A 133 12.17 11.33 1.92
C ARG A 133 10.96 12.24 1.72
N GLU A 134 10.25 12.07 0.60
CA GLU A 134 9.04 12.84 0.29
C GLU A 134 7.96 12.66 1.38
N VAL A 135 7.76 11.44 1.84
CA VAL A 135 6.81 11.14 2.92
C VAL A 135 7.24 11.79 4.24
N MET A 136 8.51 11.62 4.64
CA MET A 136 9.01 12.21 5.88
C MET A 136 8.91 13.73 5.88
N ASP A 137 9.25 14.37 4.76
CA ASP A 137 9.28 15.84 4.68
C ASP A 137 7.88 16.48 4.55
N LYS A 138 6.92 15.75 3.96
CA LYS A 138 5.57 16.28 3.70
C LYS A 138 4.52 15.88 4.73
N LEU A 139 4.65 14.71 5.32
CA LEU A 139 3.57 14.09 6.10
C LEU A 139 3.87 14.01 7.59
N TYR A 140 5.04 14.50 8.03
CA TYR A 140 5.41 14.54 9.44
C TYR A 140 5.87 15.94 9.83
N THR A 141 5.48 16.37 11.02
CA THR A 141 5.93 17.63 11.62
C THR A 141 6.25 17.43 13.09
N SER A 142 6.95 18.41 13.70
CA SER A 142 7.23 18.42 15.15
C SER A 142 6.09 18.99 16.00
N ALA A 143 4.94 19.31 15.40
CA ALA A 143 3.77 19.80 16.11
C ALA A 143 3.04 18.67 16.85
N PRO A 144 2.20 18.95 17.86
CA PRO A 144 1.42 17.94 18.57
C PRO A 144 0.50 17.09 17.67
N ASP A 145 0.06 17.64 16.55
CA ASP A 145 -0.74 17.02 15.49
C ASP A 145 0.12 16.63 14.26
N GLY A 146 1.37 16.27 14.51
CA GLY A 146 2.39 16.10 13.48
C GLY A 146 2.33 14.85 12.64
N TYR A 147 1.35 13.97 12.85
CA TYR A 147 1.10 12.79 12.01
C TYR A 147 -0.02 13.05 11.01
N CYS A 148 0.09 12.43 9.85
CA CYS A 148 -0.90 12.56 8.79
C CYS A 148 -2.11 11.62 8.93
N GLY A 149 -2.17 10.85 10.01
CA GLY A 149 -3.21 9.89 10.36
C GLY A 149 -2.95 9.36 11.76
N ASP A 150 -3.57 8.24 12.12
CA ASP A 150 -3.42 7.66 13.45
C ASP A 150 -2.01 7.12 13.69
N GLU A 151 -1.57 7.22 14.94
CA GLU A 151 -0.24 6.74 15.37
C GLU A 151 -0.20 5.20 15.45
N ASP A 152 -1.33 4.58 15.82
CA ASP A 152 -1.58 3.14 15.84
C ASP A 152 -0.54 2.31 16.61
N ASN A 153 -0.46 2.57 17.91
CA ASN A 153 0.34 1.78 18.86
C ASN A 153 1.83 1.68 18.49
N GLY A 154 2.39 2.72 17.91
CA GLY A 154 3.81 2.81 17.56
C GLY A 154 4.13 2.56 16.10
N GLN A 155 3.18 2.14 15.27
CA GLN A 155 3.46 1.80 13.86
C GLN A 155 3.92 3.03 13.05
N THR A 156 3.19 4.13 13.14
CA THR A 156 3.51 5.35 12.38
C THR A 156 4.79 6.03 12.88
N SER A 157 5.00 6.06 14.20
CA SER A 157 6.26 6.52 14.79
C SER A 157 7.43 5.65 14.39
N ALA A 158 7.29 4.34 14.46
CA ALA A 158 8.34 3.38 14.09
C ALA A 158 8.69 3.51 12.59
N TRP A 159 7.70 3.70 11.72
CA TRP A 159 7.95 3.92 10.30
C TRP A 159 8.89 5.11 10.07
N TYR A 160 8.59 6.25 10.72
CA TYR A 160 9.45 7.45 10.62
C TYR A 160 10.87 7.19 11.12
N VAL A 161 11.02 6.57 12.30
CA VAL A 161 12.33 6.33 12.91
C VAL A 161 13.17 5.39 12.04
N PHE A 162 12.61 4.26 11.59
CA PHE A 162 13.31 3.32 10.71
C PHE A 162 13.67 3.96 9.38
N SER A 163 12.75 4.72 8.78
CA SER A 163 13.01 5.43 7.53
C SER A 163 14.11 6.47 7.66
N ALA A 164 14.15 7.21 8.79
CA ALA A 164 15.20 8.18 9.08
C ALA A 164 16.56 7.50 9.32
N MET A 165 16.58 6.27 9.83
CA MET A 165 17.78 5.44 9.99
C MET A 165 18.26 4.80 8.68
N GLY A 166 17.42 4.80 7.64
CA GLY A 166 17.75 4.31 6.30
C GLY A 166 17.52 2.83 6.06
N PHE A 167 16.68 2.16 6.85
CA PHE A 167 16.28 0.77 6.64
C PHE A 167 14.85 0.52 7.16
N TYR A 168 14.21 -0.57 6.72
CA TYR A 168 12.85 -0.90 7.12
C TYR A 168 12.61 -2.42 7.22
N PRO A 169 11.89 -2.91 8.24
CA PRO A 169 11.50 -4.32 8.39
C PRO A 169 10.22 -4.59 7.55
N VAL A 170 10.37 -4.82 6.24
CA VAL A 170 9.23 -4.99 5.33
C VAL A 170 8.34 -6.17 5.71
N CYS A 171 8.94 -7.29 6.12
CA CYS A 171 8.21 -8.49 6.52
C CYS A 171 8.31 -8.71 8.03
N PRO A 172 7.26 -8.39 8.82
CA PRO A 172 7.24 -8.69 10.25
C PRO A 172 7.45 -10.20 10.48
N GLY A 173 8.35 -10.55 11.42
CA GLY A 173 8.72 -11.94 11.70
C GLY A 173 9.84 -12.50 10.83
N SER A 174 10.32 -11.76 9.83
CA SER A 174 11.63 -11.98 9.20
C SER A 174 12.73 -11.35 10.05
N ASN A 175 13.97 -11.84 9.92
CA ASN A 175 15.18 -11.22 10.48
C ASN A 175 15.90 -10.33 9.46
N GLU A 176 15.20 -9.91 8.41
CA GLU A 176 15.75 -9.09 7.33
C GLU A 176 15.26 -7.65 7.42
N TYR A 177 16.15 -6.73 7.13
CA TYR A 177 15.88 -5.31 6.92
C TYR A 177 16.33 -4.93 5.51
N ILE A 178 15.65 -4.01 4.89
CA ILE A 178 15.96 -3.58 3.53
C ILE A 178 16.24 -2.07 3.50
#